data_c71c5e319aede0a02d42912af8eff625
#
_entry.id   c71c5e319aede0a02d42912af8eff625
#
_cell.length_a   1.000
_cell.length_b   1.000
_cell.length_c   1.000
_cell.angle_alpha   90.00
_cell.angle_beta   90.00
_cell.angle_gamma   90.00
#
_symmetry.space_group_name_H-M   'P 1'
#
loop_
_entity.id
_entity.type
_entity.pdbx_description
1 polymer ?
#
loop_
_entity_poly.entity_id
_entity_poly.type
_entity_poly.pdbx_seq_one_letter_code
_entity_poly.pdbx_strand_id
1 'polypeptide(L)'
;MHTIGTIYLSKGERFIMKTGERIKTIRKSQGITQAKLAETLHISSSFMSRIENGSSSLTLDFVCEIADALQVTRQEVLRDVFTYTKDDSIPISKKIEINIQKFSPEKQAEILDVLEFLASRLS
;
A
#
# COMPACT_ATOMS: atom_id res chain seq x y z
N MET A 1 -11.96 5.76 -14.90
CA MET A 1 -11.26 4.95 -15.59
C MET A 1 -9.88 5.33 -15.64
N HIS A 2 -9.00 4.43 -15.63
CA HIS A 2 -7.81 4.75 -15.46
C HIS A 2 -7.09 4.27 -16.49
N THR A 3 -7.11 4.90 -17.57
CA THR A 3 -6.28 4.49 -18.62
C THR A 3 -5.33 5.57 -18.74
N ILE A 4 -4.13 5.25 -18.90
CA ILE A 4 -3.20 6.17 -19.23
C ILE A 4 -3.03 5.85 -20.63
N GLY A 5 -3.54 6.65 -21.46
CA GLY A 5 -3.65 6.31 -22.85
C GLY A 5 -4.61 5.15 -22.95
N THR A 6 -4.12 3.99 -23.21
CA THR A 6 -4.96 2.85 -23.36
C THR A 6 -4.58 1.72 -22.41
N ILE A 7 -3.78 2.03 -21.38
CA ILE A 7 -3.29 1.00 -20.50
C ILE A 7 -4.21 0.80 -19.33
N TYR A 8 -4.67 -0.45 -19.14
CA TYR A 8 -5.45 -0.79 -17.99
C TYR A 8 -4.55 -1.49 -17.01
N LEU A 9 -4.50 -0.97 -15.80
CA LEU A 9 -3.69 -1.57 -14.75
C LEU A 9 -4.51 -2.66 -14.06
N SER A 10 -3.84 -3.74 -13.69
CA SER A 10 -4.45 -4.78 -12.88
C SER A 10 -4.70 -4.23 -11.48
N LYS A 11 -5.47 -4.95 -10.67
CA LYS A 11 -5.72 -4.54 -9.29
C LYS A 11 -4.42 -4.51 -8.49
N GLY A 12 -3.53 -5.47 -8.73
CA GLY A 12 -2.24 -5.49 -8.05
C GLY A 12 -1.38 -4.32 -8.42
N GLU A 13 -1.36 -3.96 -9.71
CA GLU A 13 -0.61 -2.81 -10.17
C GLU A 13 -1.15 -1.52 -9.56
N ARG A 14 -2.47 -1.38 -9.47
CA ARG A 14 -3.08 -0.21 -8.86
C ARG A 14 -2.72 -0.10 -7.37
N PHE A 15 -2.69 -1.24 -6.68
CA PHE A 15 -2.30 -1.25 -5.28
C PHE A 15 -0.87 -0.72 -5.13
N ILE A 16 0.06 -1.23 -5.93
CA ILE A 16 1.46 -0.83 -5.86
C ILE A 16 1.64 0.64 -6.19
N MET A 17 1.01 1.12 -7.25
CA MET A 17 1.13 2.51 -7.67
C MET A 17 0.55 3.46 -6.65
N LYS A 18 -0.64 3.16 -6.17
CA LYS A 18 -1.30 4.05 -5.19
C LYS A 18 -0.55 4.09 -3.87
N THR A 19 -0.06 2.95 -3.44
CA THR A 19 0.69 2.88 -2.19
C THR A 19 2.01 3.62 -2.32
N GLY A 20 2.71 3.45 -3.45
CA GLY A 20 3.97 4.15 -3.69
C GLY A 20 3.79 5.65 -3.71
N GLU A 21 2.77 6.14 -4.38
CA GLU A 21 2.45 7.57 -4.42
C GLU A 21 2.13 8.11 -3.03
N ARG A 22 1.40 7.33 -2.26
CA ARG A 22 1.03 7.71 -0.91
C ARG A 22 2.26 7.81 -0.01
N ILE A 23 3.15 6.84 -0.11
CA ILE A 23 4.41 6.84 0.63
C ILE A 23 5.22 8.10 0.29
N LYS A 24 5.32 8.41 -0.98
CA LYS A 24 6.04 9.59 -1.44
C LYS A 24 5.43 10.87 -0.88
N THR A 25 4.10 10.96 -0.90
CA THR A 25 3.38 12.13 -0.39
C THR A 25 3.64 12.32 1.11
N ILE A 26 3.54 11.24 1.88
CA ILE A 26 3.78 11.30 3.33
C ILE A 26 5.23 11.70 3.59
N ARG A 27 6.15 11.07 2.89
CA ARG A 27 7.58 11.36 3.05
C ARG A 27 7.87 12.85 2.80
N LYS A 28 7.36 13.37 1.70
CA LYS A 28 7.59 14.77 1.34
C LYS A 28 6.96 15.72 2.34
N SER A 29 5.78 15.37 2.84
CA SER A 29 5.11 16.22 3.83
C SER A 29 5.92 16.34 5.13
N GLN A 30 6.76 15.35 5.41
CA GLN A 30 7.60 15.35 6.59
C GLN A 30 8.98 15.92 6.33
N GLY A 31 9.26 16.34 5.10
CA GLY A 31 10.56 16.89 4.75
C GLY A 31 11.67 15.85 4.70
N ILE A 32 11.33 14.59 4.54
CA ILE A 32 12.32 13.51 4.52
C ILE A 32 12.72 13.22 3.08
N THR A 33 14.04 13.11 2.83
CA THR A 33 14.51 12.78 1.49
C THR A 33 14.31 11.30 1.22
N GLN A 34 14.24 10.96 -0.05
CA GLN A 34 14.14 9.57 -0.47
C GLN A 34 15.33 8.75 0.03
N ALA A 35 16.53 9.35 -0.02
CA ALA A 35 17.73 8.69 0.47
C ALA A 35 17.67 8.42 1.97
N LYS A 36 17.11 9.37 2.72
CA LYS A 36 17.01 9.22 4.18
C LYS A 36 16.03 8.10 4.55
N LEU A 37 14.91 8.04 3.85
CA LEU A 37 13.94 6.97 4.10
C LEU A 37 14.55 5.61 3.73
N ALA A 38 15.26 5.55 2.60
CA ALA A 38 15.93 4.34 2.17
C ALA A 38 16.95 3.87 3.22
N GLU A 39 17.69 4.80 3.77
CA GLU A 39 18.67 4.50 4.81
C GLU A 39 17.99 3.90 6.03
N THR A 40 16.91 4.52 6.46
CA THR A 40 16.16 4.04 7.64
C THR A 40 15.63 2.62 7.41
N LEU A 41 15.27 2.31 6.18
CA LEU A 41 14.71 0.99 5.85
C LEU A 41 15.80 -0.02 5.43
N HIS A 42 17.05 0.40 5.42
CA HIS A 42 18.18 -0.44 5.01
C HIS A 42 18.05 -0.96 3.58
N ILE A 43 17.59 -0.08 2.69
CA ILE A 43 17.49 -0.40 1.26
C ILE A 43 18.20 0.68 0.45
N SER A 44 18.41 0.42 -0.82
CA SER A 44 19.06 1.40 -1.69
C SER A 44 18.10 2.51 -2.07
N SER A 45 18.62 3.67 -2.40
CA SER A 45 17.81 4.79 -2.89
C SER A 45 17.13 4.41 -4.20
N SER A 46 17.79 3.62 -5.03
CA SER A 46 17.20 3.15 -6.28
C SER A 46 15.98 2.29 -6.05
N PHE A 47 16.06 1.41 -5.06
CA PHE A 47 14.94 0.56 -4.71
C PHE A 47 13.79 1.39 -4.15
N MET A 48 14.10 2.37 -3.29
CA MET A 48 13.09 3.26 -2.74
C MET A 48 12.41 4.04 -3.86
N SER A 49 13.16 4.48 -4.85
CA SER A 49 12.60 5.18 -6.00
C SER A 49 11.61 4.29 -6.77
N ARG A 50 11.97 3.04 -6.97
CA ARG A 50 11.08 2.09 -7.66
C ARG A 50 9.80 1.83 -6.86
N ILE A 51 9.92 1.79 -5.56
CA ILE A 51 8.73 1.64 -4.70
C ILE A 51 7.80 2.83 -4.87
N GLU A 52 8.36 4.02 -4.79
CA GLU A 52 7.55 5.24 -4.85
C GLU A 52 6.89 5.45 -6.22
N ASN A 53 7.54 5.01 -7.28
CA ASN A 53 6.93 5.18 -8.60
C ASN A 53 6.13 3.95 -9.06
N GLY A 54 5.99 2.97 -8.20
CA GLY A 54 5.13 1.82 -8.46
C GLY A 54 5.72 0.74 -9.34
N SER A 55 7.03 0.79 -9.60
CA SER A 55 7.65 -0.20 -10.47
C SER A 55 8.25 -1.39 -9.73
N SER A 56 8.09 -1.44 -8.42
CA SER A 56 8.60 -2.55 -7.63
C SER A 56 7.47 -3.16 -6.81
N SER A 57 7.52 -4.45 -6.58
CA SER A 57 6.53 -5.12 -5.73
C SER A 57 6.64 -4.69 -4.28
N LEU A 58 5.50 -4.66 -3.60
CA LEU A 58 5.46 -4.36 -2.19
C LEU A 58 4.77 -5.50 -1.46
N THR A 59 5.37 -5.93 -0.38
CA THR A 59 4.72 -6.87 0.52
C THR A 59 4.03 -6.07 1.62
N LEU A 60 3.03 -6.64 2.22
CA LEU A 60 2.34 -5.98 3.33
C LEU A 60 3.29 -5.76 4.51
N ASP A 61 4.20 -6.70 4.76
CA ASP A 61 5.19 -6.54 5.80
C ASP A 61 6.03 -5.30 5.56
N PHE A 62 6.45 -5.09 4.32
CA PHE A 62 7.29 -3.96 4.00
C PHE A 62 6.52 -2.65 4.11
N VAL A 63 5.24 -2.66 3.77
CA VAL A 63 4.38 -1.49 3.99
C VAL A 63 4.33 -1.15 5.47
N CYS A 64 4.25 -2.16 6.34
CA CYS A 64 4.27 -1.92 7.78
C CYS A 64 5.59 -1.30 8.23
N GLU A 65 6.71 -1.78 7.69
CA GLU A 65 8.02 -1.21 8.01
C GLU A 65 8.13 0.25 7.56
N ILE A 66 7.59 0.54 6.38
CA ILE A 66 7.60 1.90 5.86
C ILE A 66 6.75 2.82 6.75
N ALA A 67 5.59 2.34 7.15
CA ALA A 67 4.71 3.11 8.03
C ALA A 67 5.42 3.43 9.35
N ASP A 68 6.10 2.44 9.91
CA ASP A 68 6.86 2.64 11.14
C ASP A 68 7.98 3.66 10.94
N ALA A 69 8.70 3.57 9.83
CA ALA A 69 9.79 4.49 9.53
C ALA A 69 9.29 5.93 9.34
N LEU A 70 8.09 6.09 8.79
CA LEU A 70 7.48 7.40 8.60
C LEU A 70 6.70 7.86 9.83
N GLN A 71 6.59 7.01 10.84
CA GLN A 71 5.85 7.28 12.06
C GLN A 71 4.39 7.62 11.79
N VAL A 72 3.80 6.90 10.87
CA VAL A 72 2.37 7.01 10.57
C VAL A 72 1.73 5.65 10.72
N THR A 73 0.42 5.62 10.72
CA THR A 73 -0.30 4.36 10.82
C THR A 73 -0.28 3.64 9.47
N ARG A 74 -0.48 2.34 9.51
CA ARG A 74 -0.59 1.54 8.30
C ARG A 74 -1.79 1.98 7.46
N GLN A 75 -2.85 2.40 8.14
CA GLN A 75 -4.05 2.92 7.48
C GLN A 75 -3.73 4.17 6.66
N GLU A 76 -2.86 5.02 7.17
CA GLU A 76 -2.45 6.21 6.44
C GLU A 76 -1.77 5.84 5.12
N VAL A 77 -0.88 4.86 5.16
CA VAL A 77 -0.17 4.42 3.97
C VAL A 77 -1.11 3.73 2.99
N LEU A 78 -2.06 2.97 3.50
CA LEU A 78 -2.96 2.16 2.68
C LEU A 78 -4.27 2.87 2.33
N ARG A 79 -4.40 4.12 2.73
CA ARG A 79 -5.67 4.83 2.58
C ARG A 79 -6.25 4.81 1.17
N ASP A 80 -5.40 5.06 0.20
CA ASP A 80 -5.85 5.17 -1.19
C ASP A 80 -6.24 3.82 -1.81
N VAL A 81 -5.79 2.75 -1.24
CA VAL A 81 -6.15 1.41 -1.71
C VAL A 81 -7.64 1.17 -1.58
N PHE A 82 -8.23 1.67 -0.49
CA PHE A 82 -9.63 1.42 -0.23
C PHE A 82 -10.59 2.31 -0.97
N THR A 83 -10.11 3.39 -1.54
CA THR A 83 -10.97 4.29 -2.29
C THR A 83 -11.39 3.68 -3.61
N TYR A 84 -10.63 2.68 -4.11
CA TYR A 84 -10.96 2.08 -5.36
C TYR A 84 -12.04 1.04 -5.27
N THR A 85 -12.47 0.66 -4.12
CA THR A 85 -13.43 -0.41 -3.96
C THR A 85 -14.86 0.07 -3.89
N LYS A 86 -15.05 1.39 -3.92
CA LYS A 86 -16.34 1.94 -3.74
C LYS A 86 -17.33 1.57 -4.74
N ASP A 87 -16.94 1.44 -5.98
CA ASP A 87 -17.86 1.25 -7.08
C ASP A 87 -18.13 -0.20 -7.38
N ASP A 88 -17.58 -1.11 -6.63
CA ASP A 88 -17.72 -2.50 -6.97
C ASP A 88 -18.90 -3.14 -6.28
N SER A 89 -19.54 -4.04 -6.97
CA SER A 89 -20.65 -4.78 -6.42
C SER A 89 -20.22 -5.81 -5.37
N ILE A 90 -18.94 -6.10 -5.29
CA ILE A 90 -18.41 -7.06 -4.34
C ILE A 90 -17.96 -6.32 -3.09
N PRO A 91 -18.38 -6.74 -1.91
CA PRO A 91 -17.95 -6.10 -0.66
C PRO A 91 -16.44 -6.15 -0.50
N ILE A 92 -15.87 -5.13 0.12
CA ILE A 92 -14.44 -5.03 0.37
C ILE A 92 -13.91 -6.28 1.05
N SER A 93 -14.62 -6.76 2.06
CA SER A 93 -14.21 -7.95 2.81
C SER A 93 -14.06 -9.16 1.90
N LYS A 94 -14.95 -9.30 0.92
CA LYS A 94 -14.91 -10.42 0.01
C LYS A 94 -13.74 -10.32 -0.96
N LYS A 95 -13.47 -9.13 -1.47
CA LYS A 95 -12.34 -8.93 -2.37
C LYS A 95 -11.03 -9.20 -1.69
N ILE A 96 -10.90 -8.76 -0.47
CA ILE A 96 -9.69 -8.97 0.29
C ILE A 96 -9.49 -10.45 0.59
N GLU A 97 -10.56 -11.14 0.93
CA GLU A 97 -10.52 -12.55 1.20
C GLU A 97 -9.97 -13.32 0.00
N ILE A 98 -10.42 -12.96 -1.19
CA ILE A 98 -9.95 -13.59 -2.41
C ILE A 98 -8.45 -13.36 -2.62
N ASN A 99 -8.00 -12.16 -2.35
CA ASN A 99 -6.61 -11.80 -2.59
C ASN A 99 -5.63 -12.34 -1.56
N ILE A 100 -6.04 -12.49 -0.31
CA ILE A 100 -5.13 -12.92 0.73
C ILE A 100 -4.93 -14.43 0.79
N GLN A 101 -5.72 -15.18 0.05
CA GLN A 101 -5.60 -16.64 0.05
C GLN A 101 -4.26 -17.14 -0.45
N LYS A 102 -3.53 -16.30 -1.16
CA LYS A 102 -2.22 -16.67 -1.67
C LYS A 102 -1.15 -16.60 -0.60
N PHE A 103 -1.44 -15.98 0.51
CA PHE A 103 -0.45 -15.77 1.56
C PHE A 103 -0.51 -16.88 2.60
N SER A 104 0.54 -17.02 3.38
CA SER A 104 0.56 -18.01 4.47
C SER A 104 -0.51 -17.64 5.51
N PRO A 105 -0.95 -18.58 6.33
CA PRO A 105 -1.94 -18.30 7.37
C PRO A 105 -1.51 -17.16 8.33
N GLU A 106 -0.23 -17.08 8.64
CA GLU A 106 0.28 -16.02 9.51
C GLU A 106 0.14 -14.67 8.86
N LYS A 107 0.45 -14.58 7.57
CA LYS A 107 0.31 -13.35 6.83
C LYS A 107 -1.14 -12.97 6.69
N GLN A 108 -2.00 -13.94 6.47
CA GLN A 108 -3.43 -13.69 6.38
C GLN A 108 -3.96 -13.06 7.66
N ALA A 109 -3.49 -13.56 8.81
CA ALA A 109 -3.91 -13.01 10.10
C ALA A 109 -3.49 -11.55 10.26
N GLU A 110 -2.25 -11.22 9.85
CA GLU A 110 -1.78 -9.84 9.90
C GLU A 110 -2.60 -8.93 9.00
N ILE A 111 -2.90 -9.40 7.81
CA ILE A 111 -3.69 -8.64 6.85
C ILE A 111 -5.09 -8.38 7.41
N LEU A 112 -5.69 -9.40 7.99
CA LEU A 112 -7.03 -9.27 8.55
C LEU A 112 -7.08 -8.28 9.70
N ASP A 113 -6.06 -8.24 10.55
CA ASP A 113 -6.00 -7.28 11.63
C ASP A 113 -6.00 -5.85 11.12
N VAL A 114 -5.22 -5.57 10.11
CA VAL A 114 -5.16 -4.25 9.50
C VAL A 114 -6.51 -3.89 8.90
N LEU A 115 -7.13 -4.86 8.23
CA LEU A 115 -8.40 -4.64 7.56
C LEU A 115 -9.54 -4.42 8.53
N GLU A 116 -9.57 -5.16 9.63
CA GLU A 116 -10.58 -4.99 10.65
C GLU A 116 -10.50 -3.60 11.27
N PHE A 117 -9.27 -3.16 11.52
CA PHE A 117 -9.07 -1.83 12.05
C PHE A 117 -9.61 -0.78 11.07
N LEU A 118 -9.27 -0.92 9.77
CA LEU A 118 -9.74 0.02 8.77
C LEU A 118 -11.26 0.00 8.64
N ALA A 119 -11.84 -1.18 8.65
CA ALA A 119 -13.29 -1.32 8.56
C ALA A 119 -14.00 -0.63 9.71
N SER A 120 -13.45 -0.72 10.92
CA SER A 120 -14.04 -0.08 12.08
C SER A 120 -14.00 1.44 11.98
N ARG A 121 -13.04 1.97 11.19
CA ARG A 121 -12.93 3.41 11.01
C ARG A 121 -13.85 3.93 9.92
N LEU A 122 -14.25 3.06 9.02
CA LEU A 122 -15.07 3.46 7.89
C LEU A 122 -16.58 3.32 8.14
N SER A 123 -16.95 2.68 9.19
CA SER A 123 -18.38 2.48 9.48
C SER A 123 -18.97 3.61 10.29
#